data_9ed20ddb1d0a928b53a39852212531f3
#
_entry.id   9ed20ddb1d0a928b53a39852212531f3
#
_cell.length_a   1.000
_cell.length_b   1.000
_cell.length_c   1.000
_cell.angle_alpha   90.00
_cell.angle_beta   90.00
_cell.angle_gamma   90.00
#
_symmetry.space_group_name_H-M   'P 1'
#
loop_
_entity.id
_entity.type
_entity.pdbx_description
1 polymer ?
#
loop_
_entity_poly.entity_id
_entity_poly.type
_entity_poly.pdbx_seq_one_letter_code
_entity_poly.pdbx_strand_id
1 'polypeptide(L)'
;MHTLLVECEPGLSELQLTEIRGLGYRGSVDNPLTVRVEDAQDCDVVRLNFLLRQATGVFIELWHGTVHGLDSIRDAAAVPDYAEWLQSGQTFRVQARRFGEHEFFSPEIAGAVGQVVVEQVSQRHGSRLRADLEGADVTLHAQLYDGRLAISVDTSGTNLSERHPRSYQHPASLRPSIAAAMLELCSFGTGKALLDPMAGGGTVLTEACFIRNGIPAGRFQECFAFQRIAHLDSSLLPALRQQTDESSQPCSDRIGGCDRSTNALAGMRRNFAAQGIAAQIHVWEADA
;
A
#
# COMPACT_ATOMS: atom_id res chain seq x y z
N MET A 1 16.51 -1.16 13.03
CA MET A 1 16.50 -0.25 11.85
C MET A 1 16.23 -1.07 10.61
N HIS A 2 15.37 -0.57 9.74
CA HIS A 2 14.88 -1.27 8.56
C HIS A 2 15.17 -0.47 7.29
N THR A 3 15.30 -1.16 6.18
CA THR A 3 15.09 -0.60 4.85
C THR A 3 13.67 -0.95 4.41
N LEU A 4 12.89 0.06 4.03
CA LEU A 4 11.53 -0.17 3.55
C LEU A 4 11.48 -0.05 2.03
N LEU A 5 10.71 -0.94 1.43
CA LEU A 5 10.31 -0.88 0.03
C LEU A 5 8.86 -0.40 -0.03
N VAL A 6 8.63 0.75 -0.62
CA VAL A 6 7.30 1.32 -0.80
C VAL A 6 6.90 1.13 -2.25
N GLU A 7 5.96 0.24 -2.49
CA GLU A 7 5.41 0.02 -3.84
C GLU A 7 4.37 1.08 -4.20
N CYS A 8 4.34 1.45 -5.48
CA CYS A 8 3.36 2.36 -6.06
C CYS A 8 2.85 1.83 -7.42
N GLU A 9 1.89 2.53 -8.02
CA GLU A 9 1.48 2.25 -9.38
C GLU A 9 2.64 2.50 -10.37
N PRO A 10 2.71 1.74 -11.48
CA PRO A 10 3.77 1.89 -12.46
C PRO A 10 3.92 3.33 -12.95
N GLY A 11 5.15 3.86 -12.88
CA GLY A 11 5.50 5.22 -13.31
C GLY A 11 5.22 6.32 -12.28
N LEU A 12 4.73 5.99 -11.08
CA LEU A 12 4.50 6.98 -10.01
C LEU A 12 5.62 7.04 -8.96
N SER A 13 6.74 6.33 -9.15
CA SER A 13 7.81 6.24 -8.17
C SER A 13 8.43 7.59 -7.79
N GLU A 14 8.56 8.54 -8.72
CA GLU A 14 9.07 9.90 -8.42
C GLU A 14 8.06 10.72 -7.59
N LEU A 15 6.76 10.59 -7.87
CA LEU A 15 5.72 11.23 -7.05
C LEU A 15 5.65 10.59 -5.66
N GLN A 16 5.74 9.26 -5.58
CA GLN A 16 5.80 8.54 -4.31
C GLN A 16 7.03 8.99 -3.48
N LEU A 17 8.19 9.17 -4.12
CA LEU A 17 9.38 9.70 -3.47
C LEU A 17 9.15 11.13 -2.95
N THR A 18 8.43 11.96 -3.70
CA THR A 18 8.06 13.32 -3.27
C THR A 18 7.18 13.29 -2.02
N GLU A 19 6.15 12.42 -1.99
CA GLU A 19 5.30 12.22 -0.82
C GLU A 19 6.12 11.75 0.40
N ILE A 20 6.99 10.76 0.23
CA ILE A 20 7.88 10.22 1.28
C ILE A 20 8.80 11.32 1.85
N ARG A 21 9.40 12.14 0.98
CA ARG A 21 10.23 13.27 1.39
C ARG A 21 9.43 14.36 2.10
N GLY A 22 8.20 14.60 1.68
CA GLY A 22 7.26 15.51 2.34
C GLY A 22 6.92 15.09 3.78
N LEU A 23 7.00 13.81 4.08
CA LEU A 23 6.85 13.25 5.44
C LEU A 23 8.18 13.26 6.24
N GLY A 24 9.27 13.75 5.68
CA GLY A 24 10.58 13.90 6.34
C GLY A 24 11.51 12.69 6.21
N TYR A 25 11.17 11.71 5.38
CA TYR A 25 12.01 10.52 5.17
C TYR A 25 13.02 10.70 4.04
N ARG A 26 14.15 10.01 4.17
CA ARG A 26 15.13 9.87 3.09
C ARG A 26 14.77 8.66 2.23
N GLY A 27 14.80 8.83 0.94
CA GLY A 27 14.52 7.73 0.01
C GLY A 27 15.08 7.98 -1.36
N SER A 28 15.11 6.92 -2.15
CA SER A 28 15.53 6.89 -3.56
C SER A 28 14.60 5.99 -4.37
N VAL A 29 14.44 6.28 -5.64
CA VAL A 29 13.73 5.38 -6.55
C VAL A 29 14.62 4.16 -6.82
N ASP A 30 14.10 2.97 -6.51
CA ASP A 30 14.78 1.71 -6.80
C ASP A 30 14.46 1.22 -8.23
N ASN A 31 13.20 1.32 -8.60
CA ASN A 31 12.69 0.98 -9.93
C ASN A 31 11.36 1.73 -10.17
N PRO A 32 10.74 1.66 -11.39
CA PRO A 32 9.50 2.39 -11.69
C PRO A 32 8.28 2.06 -10.81
N LEU A 33 8.37 1.02 -9.97
CA LEU A 33 7.30 0.52 -9.11
C LEU A 33 7.62 0.72 -7.63
N THR A 34 8.87 1.03 -7.26
CA THR A 34 9.33 0.91 -5.89
C THR A 34 10.24 2.07 -5.50
N VAL A 35 9.96 2.66 -4.35
CA VAL A 35 10.82 3.62 -3.65
C VAL A 35 11.42 2.92 -2.43
N ARG A 36 12.72 3.10 -2.24
CA ARG A 36 13.49 2.60 -1.11
C ARG A 36 13.62 3.69 -0.06
N VAL A 37 13.30 3.38 1.19
CA VAL A 37 13.44 4.27 2.35
C VAL A 37 14.42 3.63 3.33
N GLU A 38 15.48 4.34 3.64
CA GLU A 38 16.56 3.85 4.50
C GLU A 38 16.38 4.31 5.96
N ASP A 39 17.06 3.62 6.87
CA ASP A 39 17.14 3.97 8.30
C ASP A 39 15.79 4.07 9.04
N ALA A 40 14.76 3.37 8.55
CA ALA A 40 13.44 3.37 9.16
C ALA A 40 13.39 2.57 10.46
N GLN A 41 12.55 3.01 11.39
CA GLN A 41 12.24 2.32 12.64
C GLN A 41 10.85 1.68 12.59
N ASP A 42 10.47 0.90 13.59
CA ASP A 42 9.15 0.26 13.68
C ASP A 42 8.01 1.28 13.59
N CYS A 43 8.16 2.42 14.26
CA CYS A 43 7.18 3.50 14.18
C CYS A 43 7.02 4.08 12.77
N ASP A 44 8.07 4.02 11.94
CA ASP A 44 8.02 4.51 10.56
C ASP A 44 7.30 3.52 9.65
N VAL A 45 7.41 2.20 9.93
CA VAL A 45 6.58 1.18 9.29
C VAL A 45 5.10 1.49 9.50
N VAL A 46 4.71 1.79 10.74
CA VAL A 46 3.33 2.15 11.08
C VAL A 46 2.89 3.44 10.39
N ARG A 47 3.73 4.48 10.45
CA ARG A 47 3.42 5.78 9.84
C ARG A 47 3.25 5.71 8.34
N LEU A 48 4.17 5.05 7.62
CA LEU A 48 4.12 4.98 6.16
C LEU A 48 2.92 4.17 5.68
N ASN A 49 2.60 3.04 6.34
CA ASN A 49 1.37 2.29 6.04
C ASN A 49 0.10 3.14 6.26
N PHE A 50 0.09 3.99 7.27
CA PHE A 50 -1.08 4.77 7.64
C PHE A 50 -1.24 6.06 6.84
N LEU A 51 -0.14 6.74 6.49
CA LEU A 51 -0.16 8.08 5.91
C LEU A 51 -0.10 8.11 4.39
N LEU A 52 0.66 7.19 3.74
CA LEU A 52 0.95 7.25 2.31
C LEU A 52 -0.31 7.08 1.46
N ARG A 53 -0.51 8.01 0.54
CA ARG A 53 -1.68 8.04 -0.36
C ARG A 53 -1.44 7.36 -1.70
N GLN A 54 -0.19 7.38 -2.16
CA GLN A 54 0.17 6.84 -3.48
C GLN A 54 0.68 5.40 -3.39
N ALA A 55 1.02 4.93 -2.18
CA ALA A 55 1.51 3.57 -1.96
C ALA A 55 0.42 2.52 -2.23
N THR A 56 0.85 1.41 -2.81
CA THR A 56 0.07 0.17 -2.94
C THR A 56 0.45 -0.85 -1.88
N GLY A 57 1.65 -0.73 -1.30
CA GLY A 57 2.14 -1.55 -0.20
C GLY A 57 3.44 -1.02 0.38
N VAL A 58 3.70 -1.36 1.64
CA VAL A 58 4.94 -1.08 2.38
C VAL A 58 5.50 -2.39 2.87
N PHE A 59 6.78 -2.62 2.61
CA PHE A 59 7.46 -3.88 2.89
C PHE A 59 8.78 -3.61 3.62
N ILE A 60 9.17 -4.51 4.53
CA ILE A 60 10.52 -4.48 5.12
C ILE A 60 11.42 -5.37 4.30
N GLU A 61 12.48 -4.79 3.74
CA GLU A 61 13.46 -5.51 2.96
C GLU A 61 14.28 -6.45 3.85
N LEU A 62 14.39 -7.72 3.43
CA LEU A 62 15.24 -8.73 4.06
C LEU A 62 16.50 -8.98 3.24
N TRP A 63 16.39 -8.93 1.93
CA TRP A 63 17.50 -9.12 1.00
C TRP A 63 17.24 -8.40 -0.31
N HIS A 64 18.31 -7.94 -0.93
CA HIS A 64 18.29 -7.29 -2.24
C HIS A 64 19.59 -7.54 -2.99
N GLY A 65 19.48 -7.91 -4.27
CA GLY A 65 20.66 -8.15 -5.10
C GLY A 65 20.34 -8.68 -6.50
N THR A 66 21.37 -8.94 -7.28
CA THR A 66 21.25 -9.49 -8.63
C THR A 66 21.17 -11.00 -8.60
N VAL A 67 20.27 -11.58 -9.41
CA VAL A 67 20.10 -13.03 -9.57
C VAL A 67 20.09 -13.39 -11.06
N HIS A 68 20.56 -14.60 -11.39
CA HIS A 68 20.71 -15.04 -12.78
C HIS A 68 19.89 -16.31 -13.11
N GLY A 69 19.20 -16.89 -12.12
CA GLY A 69 18.39 -18.09 -12.28
C GLY A 69 17.84 -18.57 -10.94
N LEU A 70 17.06 -19.65 -10.97
CA LEU A 70 16.39 -20.18 -9.76
C LEU A 70 17.37 -20.60 -8.66
N ASP A 71 18.56 -21.10 -9.01
CA ASP A 71 19.55 -21.48 -8.01
C ASP A 71 20.08 -20.25 -7.26
N SER A 72 20.42 -19.18 -7.99
CA SER A 72 20.83 -17.91 -7.34
C SER A 72 19.69 -17.26 -6.54
N ILE A 73 18.43 -17.52 -6.88
CA ILE A 73 17.27 -17.10 -6.06
C ILE A 73 17.23 -17.91 -4.75
N ARG A 74 17.51 -19.22 -4.79
CA ARG A 74 17.62 -20.03 -3.56
C ARG A 74 18.77 -19.58 -2.67
N ASP A 75 19.93 -19.29 -3.26
CA ASP A 75 21.09 -18.78 -2.53
C ASP A 75 20.77 -17.43 -1.85
N ALA A 76 20.13 -16.52 -2.58
CA ALA A 76 19.65 -15.25 -2.07
C ALA A 76 18.63 -15.42 -0.93
N ALA A 77 17.67 -16.35 -1.10
CA ALA A 77 16.68 -16.66 -0.08
C ALA A 77 17.29 -17.30 1.18
N ALA A 78 18.46 -17.92 1.11
CA ALA A 78 19.12 -18.52 2.26
C ALA A 78 19.81 -17.50 3.19
N VAL A 79 19.97 -16.24 2.75
CA VAL A 79 20.69 -15.22 3.50
C VAL A 79 19.89 -14.66 4.70
N PRO A 80 18.59 -14.29 4.57
CA PRO A 80 17.83 -13.74 5.69
C PRO A 80 17.53 -14.79 6.77
N ASP A 81 17.45 -14.37 8.04
CA ASP A 81 16.91 -15.20 9.12
C ASP A 81 15.37 -15.00 9.21
N TYR A 82 14.63 -15.91 8.59
CA TYR A 82 13.16 -15.83 8.60
C TYR A 82 12.55 -16.21 9.94
N ALA A 83 13.26 -16.86 10.83
CA ALA A 83 12.78 -17.22 12.16
C ALA A 83 12.60 -15.99 13.08
N GLU A 84 13.19 -14.85 12.74
CA GLU A 84 12.90 -13.57 13.38
C GLU A 84 11.50 -13.05 13.02
N TRP A 85 11.00 -13.39 11.83
CA TRP A 85 9.76 -12.86 11.25
C TRP A 85 8.56 -13.81 11.38
N LEU A 86 8.84 -15.11 11.51
CA LEU A 86 7.86 -16.18 11.52
C LEU A 86 7.95 -16.96 12.83
N GLN A 87 6.94 -16.85 13.68
CA GLN A 87 6.90 -17.56 14.95
C GLN A 87 6.39 -18.98 14.80
N SER A 88 6.69 -19.82 15.81
CA SER A 88 6.16 -21.17 15.89
C SER A 88 4.63 -21.15 15.89
N GLY A 89 4.04 -21.97 15.03
CA GLY A 89 2.59 -22.08 14.88
C GLY A 89 1.95 -21.11 13.86
N GLN A 90 2.66 -20.09 13.42
CA GLN A 90 2.20 -19.22 12.34
C GLN A 90 2.24 -19.92 10.98
N THR A 91 1.41 -19.43 10.07
CA THR A 91 1.40 -19.81 8.66
C THR A 91 2.02 -18.70 7.81
N PHE A 92 2.55 -19.06 6.65
CA PHE A 92 3.13 -18.10 5.73
C PHE A 92 2.75 -18.37 4.27
N ARG A 93 2.97 -17.36 3.43
CA ARG A 93 2.98 -17.50 1.98
C ARG A 93 4.09 -16.66 1.37
N VAL A 94 4.51 -17.01 0.16
CA VAL A 94 5.38 -16.19 -0.66
C VAL A 94 4.58 -15.69 -1.85
N GLN A 95 4.47 -14.38 -2.00
CA GLN A 95 3.95 -13.73 -3.20
C GLN A 95 5.11 -13.28 -4.07
N ALA A 96 5.22 -13.84 -5.27
CA ALA A 96 6.26 -13.45 -6.19
C ALA A 96 5.68 -12.65 -7.36
N ARG A 97 6.38 -11.57 -7.73
CA ARG A 97 6.12 -10.78 -8.93
C ARG A 97 7.40 -10.67 -9.74
N ARG A 98 7.27 -10.74 -11.06
CA ARG A 98 8.41 -10.55 -11.96
C ARG A 98 8.08 -9.52 -13.03
N PHE A 99 9.07 -8.73 -13.38
CA PHE A 99 9.04 -7.73 -14.43
C PHE A 99 10.30 -7.88 -15.28
N GLY A 100 10.16 -7.70 -16.59
CA GLY A 100 11.22 -7.99 -17.54
C GLY A 100 11.15 -9.43 -18.09
N GLU A 101 12.16 -9.79 -18.89
CA GLU A 101 12.25 -11.10 -19.55
C GLU A 101 13.07 -12.08 -18.70
N HIS A 102 12.48 -13.22 -18.36
CA HIS A 102 13.11 -14.27 -17.55
C HIS A 102 12.66 -15.64 -18.04
N GLU A 103 13.51 -16.65 -17.92
CA GLU A 103 13.23 -18.04 -18.32
C GLU A 103 12.28 -18.78 -17.38
N PHE A 104 11.97 -18.20 -16.20
CA PHE A 104 11.14 -18.80 -15.16
C PHE A 104 9.98 -17.86 -14.76
N PHE A 105 8.94 -18.43 -14.14
CA PHE A 105 7.70 -17.72 -13.81
C PHE A 105 7.61 -17.39 -12.30
N SER A 106 6.71 -16.47 -11.95
CA SER A 106 6.49 -16.09 -10.54
C SER A 106 6.21 -17.25 -9.59
N PRO A 107 5.43 -18.30 -9.94
CA PRO A 107 5.27 -19.46 -9.07
C PRO A 107 6.57 -20.22 -8.76
N GLU A 108 7.52 -20.26 -9.70
CA GLU A 108 8.82 -20.92 -9.50
C GLU A 108 9.71 -20.12 -8.54
N ILE A 109 9.65 -18.76 -8.63
CA ILE A 109 10.31 -17.87 -7.66
C ILE A 109 9.72 -18.10 -6.26
N ALA A 110 8.38 -18.09 -6.15
CA ALA A 110 7.70 -18.32 -4.88
C ALA A 110 8.03 -19.68 -4.28
N GLY A 111 8.10 -20.73 -5.11
CA GLY A 111 8.48 -22.07 -4.70
C GLY A 111 9.93 -22.15 -4.21
N ALA A 112 10.88 -21.52 -4.94
CA ALA A 112 12.29 -21.49 -4.58
C ALA A 112 12.51 -20.79 -3.22
N VAL A 113 11.92 -19.62 -3.03
CA VAL A 113 12.00 -18.88 -1.75
C VAL A 113 11.27 -19.64 -0.65
N GLY A 114 10.05 -20.13 -0.91
CA GLY A 114 9.21 -20.81 0.08
C GLY A 114 9.83 -22.09 0.62
N GLN A 115 10.53 -22.86 -0.21
CA GLN A 115 11.24 -24.07 0.23
C GLN A 115 12.32 -23.71 1.26
N VAL A 116 13.16 -22.72 0.97
CA VAL A 116 14.23 -22.27 1.88
C VAL A 116 13.64 -21.77 3.20
N VAL A 117 12.55 -20.99 3.16
CA VAL A 117 11.87 -20.50 4.35
C VAL A 117 11.36 -21.65 5.22
N VAL A 118 10.73 -22.67 4.62
CA VAL A 118 10.24 -23.86 5.35
C VAL A 118 11.40 -24.60 6.01
N GLU A 119 12.49 -24.83 5.30
CA GLU A 119 13.67 -25.54 5.82
C GLU A 119 14.28 -24.79 7.00
N GLN A 120 14.57 -23.50 6.84
CA GLN A 120 15.24 -22.68 7.84
C GLN A 120 14.39 -22.51 9.12
N VAL A 121 13.11 -22.12 8.97
CA VAL A 121 12.23 -21.86 10.12
C VAL A 121 11.86 -23.17 10.83
N SER A 122 11.63 -24.26 10.08
CA SER A 122 11.35 -25.57 10.69
C SER A 122 12.53 -26.11 11.50
N GLN A 123 13.76 -25.92 11.02
CA GLN A 123 14.98 -26.27 11.77
C GLN A 123 15.09 -25.44 13.05
N ARG A 124 14.85 -24.12 12.97
CA ARG A 124 15.00 -23.22 14.12
C ARG A 124 13.96 -23.47 15.21
N HIS A 125 12.70 -23.74 14.84
CA HIS A 125 11.60 -23.92 15.79
C HIS A 125 11.35 -25.38 16.19
N GLY A 126 12.00 -26.35 15.55
CA GLY A 126 11.80 -27.78 15.80
C GLY A 126 10.40 -28.29 15.40
N SER A 127 9.64 -27.51 14.63
CA SER A 127 8.32 -27.84 14.15
C SER A 127 8.16 -27.41 12.69
N ARG A 128 7.39 -28.18 11.90
CA ARG A 128 7.20 -27.88 10.48
C ARG A 128 6.39 -26.60 10.28
N LEU A 129 6.98 -25.61 9.64
CA LEU A 129 6.29 -24.43 9.17
C LEU A 129 5.27 -24.79 8.08
N ARG A 130 4.07 -24.25 8.14
CA ARG A 130 2.99 -24.50 7.17
C ARG A 130 2.78 -23.30 6.25
N ALA A 131 2.69 -23.59 4.96
CA ALA A 131 2.23 -22.61 3.99
C ALA A 131 0.71 -22.56 3.94
N ASP A 132 0.14 -21.36 3.88
CA ASP A 132 -1.28 -21.10 3.64
C ASP A 132 -1.38 -20.02 2.56
N LEU A 133 -1.90 -20.37 1.39
CA LEU A 133 -1.94 -19.46 0.25
C LEU A 133 -3.06 -18.41 0.34
N GLU A 134 -4.08 -18.67 1.16
CA GLU A 134 -5.27 -17.81 1.27
C GLU A 134 -5.26 -16.95 2.54
N GLY A 135 -4.94 -17.55 3.70
CA GLY A 135 -5.08 -16.93 5.01
C GLY A 135 -3.80 -16.79 5.82
N ALA A 136 -2.63 -16.72 5.18
CA ALA A 136 -1.34 -16.66 5.85
C ALA A 136 -1.24 -15.55 6.91
N ASP A 137 -0.64 -15.88 8.06
CA ASP A 137 -0.33 -14.92 9.12
C ASP A 137 0.73 -13.91 8.66
N VAL A 138 1.75 -14.40 7.95
CA VAL A 138 2.84 -13.57 7.41
C VAL A 138 2.98 -13.81 5.91
N THR A 139 3.04 -12.73 5.15
CA THR A 139 3.33 -12.77 3.72
C THR A 139 4.75 -12.29 3.46
N LEU A 140 5.54 -13.13 2.80
CA LEU A 140 6.81 -12.72 2.21
C LEU A 140 6.57 -12.30 0.76
N HIS A 141 7.26 -11.28 0.32
CA HIS A 141 7.17 -10.77 -1.03
C HIS A 141 8.53 -10.95 -1.74
N ALA A 142 8.51 -11.51 -2.95
CA ALA A 142 9.69 -11.67 -3.79
C ALA A 142 9.46 -10.93 -5.10
N GLN A 143 10.06 -9.76 -5.25
CA GLN A 143 9.94 -8.94 -6.45
C GLN A 143 11.20 -9.05 -7.28
N LEU A 144 11.07 -9.54 -8.51
CA LEU A 144 12.14 -9.60 -9.49
C LEU A 144 11.90 -8.54 -10.56
N TYR A 145 12.82 -7.59 -10.69
CA TYR A 145 12.79 -6.53 -11.69
C TYR A 145 14.11 -6.51 -12.47
N ASP A 146 14.06 -6.85 -13.75
CA ASP A 146 15.24 -6.85 -14.64
C ASP A 146 16.48 -7.53 -14.03
N GLY A 147 16.31 -8.73 -13.46
CA GLY A 147 17.39 -9.51 -12.84
C GLY A 147 17.77 -9.07 -11.42
N ARG A 148 17.13 -8.06 -10.85
CA ARG A 148 17.31 -7.65 -9.45
C ARG A 148 16.16 -8.18 -8.61
N LEU A 149 16.49 -9.00 -7.63
CA LEU A 149 15.53 -9.58 -6.69
C LEU A 149 15.55 -8.80 -5.37
N ALA A 150 14.35 -8.48 -4.88
CA ALA A 150 14.13 -8.05 -3.50
C ALA A 150 13.25 -9.09 -2.79
N ILE A 151 13.69 -9.54 -1.61
CA ILE A 151 12.91 -10.38 -0.70
C ILE A 151 12.53 -9.53 0.50
N SER A 152 11.26 -9.48 0.84
CA SER A 152 10.75 -8.60 1.89
C SER A 152 9.57 -9.21 2.65
N VAL A 153 9.25 -8.64 3.81
CA VAL A 153 8.04 -8.95 4.60
C VAL A 153 6.98 -7.92 4.31
N ASP A 154 5.77 -8.36 3.97
CA ASP A 154 4.61 -7.49 3.80
C ASP A 154 4.15 -6.94 5.15
N THR A 155 4.12 -5.63 5.29
CA THR A 155 3.65 -4.95 6.49
C THR A 155 2.24 -4.35 6.32
N SER A 156 1.74 -4.29 5.09
CA SER A 156 0.42 -3.74 4.76
C SER A 156 -0.70 -4.77 4.88
N GLY A 157 -0.48 -5.96 4.33
CA GLY A 157 -1.44 -7.08 4.34
C GLY A 157 -2.53 -6.99 3.28
N THR A 158 -2.86 -5.79 2.83
CA THR A 158 -3.82 -5.51 1.75
C THR A 158 -3.24 -4.45 0.84
N ASN A 159 -3.82 -4.34 -0.37
CA ASN A 159 -3.46 -3.26 -1.27
C ASN A 159 -3.92 -1.91 -0.69
N LEU A 160 -2.98 -1.05 -0.30
CA LEU A 160 -3.25 0.26 0.30
C LEU A 160 -4.03 1.21 -0.64
N SER A 161 -4.07 0.93 -1.94
CA SER A 161 -4.90 1.69 -2.88
C SER A 161 -6.39 1.33 -2.82
N GLU A 162 -6.78 0.25 -2.11
CA GLU A 162 -8.18 -0.19 -1.93
C GLU A 162 -8.70 0.20 -0.54
N ARG A 163 -8.58 1.47 -0.19
CA ARG A 163 -8.67 1.99 1.18
C ARG A 163 -9.99 2.62 1.60
N HIS A 164 -10.94 2.80 0.68
CA HIS A 164 -12.19 3.49 1.02
C HIS A 164 -13.36 2.52 1.13
N PRO A 165 -14.23 2.65 2.14
CA PRO A 165 -15.50 1.96 2.14
C PRO A 165 -16.31 2.41 0.91
N ARG A 166 -16.70 1.44 0.07
CA ARG A 166 -17.47 1.68 -1.14
C ARG A 166 -18.71 0.80 -1.13
N SER A 167 -19.88 1.42 -1.14
CA SER A 167 -21.15 0.73 -1.37
C SER A 167 -21.54 0.69 -2.87
N TYR A 168 -20.80 1.42 -3.70
CA TYR A 168 -20.95 1.41 -5.15
C TYR A 168 -19.59 1.44 -5.82
N GLN A 169 -19.38 0.49 -6.74
CA GLN A 169 -18.20 0.45 -7.59
C GLN A 169 -18.60 0.70 -9.05
N HIS A 170 -18.14 1.83 -9.59
CA HIS A 170 -18.30 2.11 -11.00
C HIS A 170 -17.39 1.20 -11.83
N PRO A 171 -17.83 0.66 -13.00
CA PRO A 171 -17.00 -0.25 -13.82
C PRO A 171 -15.63 0.34 -14.21
N ALA A 172 -15.57 1.65 -14.42
CA ALA A 172 -14.36 2.40 -14.74
C ALA A 172 -13.84 3.20 -13.52
N SER A 173 -13.93 2.64 -12.31
CA SER A 173 -13.44 3.32 -11.12
C SER A 173 -11.93 3.52 -11.17
N LEU A 174 -11.49 4.76 -10.95
CA LEU A 174 -10.09 5.10 -10.73
C LEU A 174 -9.61 4.54 -9.38
N ARG A 175 -8.35 4.10 -9.30
CA ARG A 175 -7.74 3.72 -8.02
C ARG A 175 -7.48 4.97 -7.18
N PRO A 176 -7.71 4.93 -5.86
CA PRO A 176 -7.42 6.04 -4.96
C PRO A 176 -5.99 6.56 -5.04
N SER A 177 -4.99 5.66 -5.16
CA SER A 177 -3.57 6.02 -5.33
C SER A 177 -3.34 6.90 -6.57
N ILE A 178 -3.97 6.56 -7.70
CA ILE A 178 -3.89 7.34 -8.94
C ILE A 178 -4.60 8.69 -8.77
N ALA A 179 -5.78 8.71 -8.15
CA ALA A 179 -6.51 9.96 -7.88
C ALA A 179 -5.68 10.91 -6.98
N ALA A 180 -5.03 10.38 -5.95
CA ALA A 180 -4.13 11.15 -5.09
C ALA A 180 -2.93 11.71 -5.88
N ALA A 181 -2.31 10.90 -6.75
CA ALA A 181 -1.22 11.34 -7.62
C ALA A 181 -1.65 12.46 -8.59
N MET A 182 -2.85 12.35 -9.19
CA MET A 182 -3.41 13.40 -10.05
C MET A 182 -3.60 14.72 -9.30
N LEU A 183 -4.13 14.66 -8.08
CA LEU A 183 -4.32 15.83 -7.22
C LEU A 183 -2.99 16.48 -6.85
N GLU A 184 -1.96 15.71 -6.59
CA GLU A 184 -0.61 16.21 -6.32
C GLU A 184 0.00 16.88 -7.56
N LEU A 185 -0.09 16.25 -8.73
CA LEU A 185 0.37 16.84 -10.00
C LEU A 185 -0.33 18.17 -10.31
N CYS A 186 -1.60 18.31 -9.96
CA CYS A 186 -2.35 19.57 -10.05
C CYS A 186 -2.01 20.55 -8.92
N SER A 187 -1.09 20.19 -8.02
CA SER A 187 -0.79 20.97 -6.81
C SER A 187 -2.06 21.32 -6.05
N PHE A 188 -3.01 20.37 -5.96
CA PHE A 188 -4.24 20.57 -5.22
C PHE A 188 -3.92 20.75 -3.74
N GLY A 189 -4.37 21.84 -3.18
CA GLY A 189 -4.03 22.20 -1.81
C GLY A 189 -5.05 23.17 -1.23
N THR A 190 -4.82 23.69 -0.02
CA THR A 190 -5.75 24.59 0.70
C THR A 190 -6.14 25.81 -0.13
N GLY A 191 -7.42 26.18 -0.12
CA GLY A 191 -7.96 27.35 -0.83
C GLY A 191 -8.25 27.15 -2.32
N LYS A 192 -7.92 25.97 -2.91
CA LYS A 192 -8.21 25.70 -4.33
C LYS A 192 -9.56 25.00 -4.48
N ALA A 193 -10.40 25.47 -5.40
CA ALA A 193 -11.62 24.75 -5.79
C ALA A 193 -11.27 23.55 -6.68
N LEU A 194 -12.05 22.48 -6.60
CA LEU A 194 -11.96 21.30 -7.47
C LEU A 194 -13.30 21.08 -8.16
N LEU A 195 -13.24 20.84 -9.46
CA LEU A 195 -14.37 20.36 -10.26
C LEU A 195 -13.95 19.11 -11.01
N ASP A 196 -14.69 18.01 -10.82
CA ASP A 196 -14.58 16.80 -11.62
C ASP A 196 -15.82 16.69 -12.52
N PRO A 197 -15.71 16.95 -13.83
CA PRO A 197 -16.85 16.95 -14.72
C PRO A 197 -17.32 15.55 -15.16
N MET A 198 -16.58 14.50 -14.84
CA MET A 198 -16.89 13.10 -15.17
C MET A 198 -16.64 12.19 -13.96
N ALA A 199 -17.27 12.54 -12.83
CA ALA A 199 -16.88 12.05 -11.52
C ALA A 199 -17.15 10.54 -11.27
N GLY A 200 -17.96 9.87 -12.06
CA GLY A 200 -18.20 8.42 -11.95
C GLY A 200 -18.60 7.99 -10.54
N GLY A 201 -17.75 7.20 -9.90
CA GLY A 201 -17.91 6.76 -8.50
C GLY A 201 -17.45 7.76 -7.45
N GLY A 202 -16.90 8.93 -7.86
CA GLY A 202 -16.47 10.02 -6.98
C GLY A 202 -15.08 9.85 -6.36
N THR A 203 -14.20 9.02 -6.93
CA THR A 203 -12.88 8.72 -6.32
C THR A 203 -12.00 9.96 -6.18
N VAL A 204 -11.92 10.80 -7.23
CA VAL A 204 -11.12 12.04 -7.20
C VAL A 204 -11.67 13.01 -6.14
N LEU A 205 -13.00 13.16 -6.08
CA LEU A 205 -13.66 14.02 -5.10
C LEU A 205 -13.46 13.53 -3.66
N THR A 206 -13.48 12.20 -3.45
CA THR A 206 -13.18 11.59 -2.15
C THR A 206 -11.76 11.89 -1.71
N GLU A 207 -10.76 11.63 -2.57
CA GLU A 207 -9.34 11.90 -2.24
C GLU A 207 -9.10 13.39 -1.98
N ALA A 208 -9.71 14.27 -2.79
CA ALA A 208 -9.62 15.70 -2.58
C ALA A 208 -10.18 16.13 -1.21
N CYS A 209 -11.34 15.59 -0.85
CA CYS A 209 -11.96 15.85 0.44
C CYS A 209 -11.09 15.35 1.60
N PHE A 210 -10.52 14.14 1.48
CA PHE A 210 -9.64 13.58 2.51
C PHE A 210 -8.32 14.36 2.65
N ILE A 211 -7.71 14.78 1.55
CA ILE A 211 -6.52 15.63 1.58
C ILE A 211 -6.84 16.95 2.33
N ARG A 212 -7.98 17.55 2.05
CA ARG A 212 -8.42 18.81 2.67
C ARG A 212 -8.70 18.69 4.16
N ASN A 213 -9.33 17.60 4.54
CA ASN A 213 -9.71 17.34 5.92
C ASN A 213 -8.56 16.78 6.77
N GLY A 214 -7.37 16.58 6.20
CA GLY A 214 -6.26 15.94 6.89
C GLY A 214 -6.52 14.45 7.21
N ILE A 215 -7.45 13.79 6.51
CA ILE A 215 -7.76 12.36 6.72
C ILE A 215 -6.69 11.52 6.02
N PRO A 216 -5.89 10.71 6.73
CA PRO A 216 -4.85 9.87 6.14
C PRO A 216 -5.45 8.70 5.34
N ALA A 217 -4.64 8.13 4.43
CA ALA A 217 -5.05 7.01 3.58
C ALA A 217 -5.48 5.77 4.37
N GLY A 218 -4.77 5.46 5.45
CA GLY A 218 -5.04 4.29 6.31
C GLY A 218 -6.22 4.43 7.28
N ARG A 219 -6.95 5.55 7.26
CA ARG A 219 -8.03 5.83 8.22
C ARG A 219 -9.09 4.71 8.29
N PHE A 220 -9.44 4.14 7.15
CA PHE A 220 -10.48 3.10 7.05
C PHE A 220 -9.92 1.68 7.00
N GLN A 221 -8.60 1.52 7.06
CA GLN A 221 -7.98 0.20 7.14
C GLN A 221 -8.16 -0.35 8.56
N GLU A 222 -8.87 -1.48 8.70
CA GLU A 222 -9.15 -2.05 10.02
C GLU A 222 -7.90 -2.64 10.67
N CYS A 223 -7.10 -3.39 9.90
CA CYS A 223 -5.86 -4.00 10.35
C CYS A 223 -4.78 -3.96 9.27
N PHE A 224 -3.53 -3.96 9.72
CA PHE A 224 -2.35 -4.04 8.89
C PHE A 224 -1.56 -5.31 9.23
N ALA A 225 -0.80 -5.85 8.26
CA ALA A 225 -0.02 -7.06 8.49
C ALA A 225 1.08 -6.88 9.55
N PHE A 226 1.64 -5.69 9.68
CA PHE A 226 2.65 -5.41 10.72
C PHE A 226 2.17 -5.73 12.14
N GLN A 227 0.86 -5.69 12.40
CA GLN A 227 0.29 -6.03 13.72
C GLN A 227 0.41 -7.52 14.08
N ARG A 228 0.68 -8.39 13.08
CA ARG A 228 0.90 -9.83 13.26
C ARG A 228 2.38 -10.21 13.35
N ILE A 229 3.28 -9.26 13.14
CA ILE A 229 4.73 -9.44 13.20
C ILE A 229 5.17 -9.11 14.63
N ALA A 230 5.46 -10.14 15.42
CA ALA A 230 5.54 -10.02 16.88
C ALA A 230 6.63 -9.09 17.41
N HIS A 231 7.72 -8.90 16.68
CA HIS A 231 8.80 -8.02 17.13
C HIS A 231 8.65 -6.56 16.64
N LEU A 232 7.64 -6.26 15.82
CA LEU A 232 7.36 -4.88 15.42
C LEU A 232 6.49 -4.17 16.45
N ASP A 233 6.92 -3.00 16.89
CA ASP A 233 6.13 -2.16 17.78
C ASP A 233 5.04 -1.42 16.99
N SER A 234 3.81 -1.88 17.13
CA SER A 234 2.62 -1.28 16.53
C SER A 234 1.88 -0.29 17.44
N SER A 235 2.44 0.04 18.61
CA SER A 235 1.79 0.88 19.65
C SER A 235 1.45 2.30 19.18
N LEU A 236 2.09 2.78 18.11
CA LEU A 236 1.83 4.08 17.51
C LEU A 236 0.47 4.15 16.77
N LEU A 237 -0.06 3.03 16.26
CA LEU A 237 -1.28 3.04 15.41
C LEU A 237 -2.52 3.60 16.12
N PRO A 238 -2.85 3.23 17.38
CA PRO A 238 -3.97 3.82 18.11
C PRO A 238 -3.81 5.34 18.28
N ALA A 239 -2.60 5.81 18.58
CA ALA A 239 -2.34 7.25 18.74
C ALA A 239 -2.53 8.02 17.42
N LEU A 240 -2.09 7.48 16.28
CA LEU A 240 -2.31 8.09 14.96
C LEU A 240 -3.80 8.15 14.61
N ARG A 241 -4.56 7.11 14.94
CA ARG A 241 -6.02 7.09 14.73
C ARG A 241 -6.71 8.16 15.57
N GLN A 242 -6.40 8.23 16.85
CA GLN A 242 -6.94 9.24 17.76
C GLN A 242 -6.59 10.66 17.29
N GLN A 243 -5.33 10.93 16.96
CA GLN A 243 -4.90 12.21 16.43
C GLN A 243 -5.66 12.60 15.16
N THR A 244 -5.92 11.64 14.28
CA THR A 244 -6.72 11.88 13.08
C THR A 244 -8.16 12.30 13.42
N ASP A 245 -8.79 11.60 14.37
CA ASP A 245 -10.16 11.91 14.79
C ASP A 245 -10.27 13.31 15.43
N GLU A 246 -9.25 13.73 16.18
CA GLU A 246 -9.20 15.04 16.84
C GLU A 246 -8.84 16.19 15.88
N SER A 247 -7.97 15.93 14.89
CA SER A 247 -7.44 16.96 13.99
C SER A 247 -8.22 17.13 12.69
N SER A 248 -9.03 16.14 12.31
CA SER A 248 -9.82 16.20 11.08
C SER A 248 -10.91 17.26 11.19
N GLN A 249 -10.82 18.28 10.35
CA GLN A 249 -11.80 19.37 10.30
C GLN A 249 -12.51 19.35 8.96
N PRO A 250 -13.86 19.42 8.94
CA PRO A 250 -14.60 19.57 7.69
C PRO A 250 -14.15 20.84 6.97
N CYS A 251 -13.69 20.65 5.74
CA CYS A 251 -13.25 21.79 4.93
C CYS A 251 -14.44 22.43 4.23
N SER A 252 -14.52 23.77 4.29
CA SER A 252 -15.52 24.58 3.60
C SER A 252 -15.19 24.85 2.13
N ASP A 253 -14.10 24.27 1.63
CA ASP A 253 -13.65 24.52 0.26
C ASP A 253 -14.59 23.90 -0.77
N ARG A 254 -14.65 24.55 -1.92
CA ARG A 254 -15.53 24.16 -3.02
C ARG A 254 -14.98 22.92 -3.72
N ILE A 255 -15.49 21.75 -3.35
CA ILE A 255 -15.27 20.48 -4.04
C ILE A 255 -16.60 20.07 -4.66
N GLY A 256 -16.60 19.87 -5.96
CA GLY A 256 -17.82 19.47 -6.67
C GLY A 256 -17.52 18.62 -7.89
N GLY A 257 -18.55 17.94 -8.36
CA GLY A 257 -18.46 17.15 -9.58
C GLY A 257 -19.80 16.84 -10.19
N CYS A 258 -19.78 16.48 -11.45
CA CYS A 258 -20.97 16.05 -12.16
C CYS A 258 -20.73 14.75 -12.92
N ASP A 259 -21.83 14.14 -13.29
CA ASP A 259 -21.85 12.99 -14.18
C ASP A 259 -23.17 12.98 -14.93
N ARG A 260 -23.18 12.50 -16.19
CA ARG A 260 -24.40 12.36 -16.97
C ARG A 260 -25.26 11.16 -16.53
N SER A 261 -24.68 10.22 -15.79
CA SER A 261 -25.36 9.02 -15.33
C SER A 261 -25.98 9.24 -13.96
N THR A 262 -27.32 9.24 -13.88
CA THR A 262 -28.07 9.28 -12.62
C THR A 262 -27.69 8.12 -11.68
N ASN A 263 -27.37 6.94 -12.24
CA ASN A 263 -26.90 5.79 -11.47
C ASN A 263 -25.51 6.03 -10.85
N ALA A 264 -24.58 6.66 -11.59
CA ALA A 264 -23.27 7.03 -11.07
C ALA A 264 -23.42 8.05 -9.93
N LEU A 265 -24.25 9.08 -10.11
CA LEU A 265 -24.54 10.07 -9.06
C LEU A 265 -25.15 9.47 -7.80
N ALA A 266 -26.11 8.55 -7.96
CA ALA A 266 -26.71 7.85 -6.82
C ALA A 266 -25.67 6.97 -6.09
N GLY A 267 -24.81 6.29 -6.86
CA GLY A 267 -23.72 5.49 -6.33
C GLY A 267 -22.67 6.33 -5.61
N MET A 268 -22.27 7.44 -6.21
CA MET A 268 -21.32 8.41 -5.64
C MET A 268 -21.82 8.95 -4.29
N ARG A 269 -23.09 9.37 -4.22
CA ARG A 269 -23.70 9.85 -2.96
C ARG A 269 -23.70 8.81 -1.88
N ARG A 270 -23.95 7.52 -2.21
CA ARG A 270 -23.82 6.40 -1.26
C ARG A 270 -22.39 6.22 -0.77
N ASN A 271 -21.40 6.33 -1.65
CA ASN A 271 -20.00 6.26 -1.27
C ASN A 271 -19.64 7.39 -0.30
N PHE A 272 -20.01 8.62 -0.60
CA PHE A 272 -19.74 9.78 0.27
C PHE A 272 -20.43 9.65 1.64
N ALA A 273 -21.64 9.09 1.68
CA ALA A 273 -22.35 8.83 2.93
C ALA A 273 -21.59 7.77 3.77
N ALA A 274 -21.14 6.67 3.15
CA ALA A 274 -20.36 5.64 3.83
C ALA A 274 -19.00 6.15 4.36
N GLN A 275 -18.45 7.19 3.74
CA GLN A 275 -17.19 7.84 4.10
C GLN A 275 -17.34 9.03 5.05
N GLY A 276 -18.58 9.45 5.35
CA GLY A 276 -18.87 10.58 6.24
C GLY A 276 -18.60 11.97 5.63
N ILE A 277 -18.51 12.09 4.30
CA ILE A 277 -18.15 13.34 3.60
C ILE A 277 -19.28 13.93 2.73
N ALA A 278 -20.47 13.35 2.76
CA ALA A 278 -21.56 13.71 1.86
C ALA A 278 -21.98 15.21 1.92
N ALA A 279 -21.86 15.83 3.08
CA ALA A 279 -22.22 17.26 3.26
C ALA A 279 -21.15 18.23 2.72
N GLN A 280 -19.98 17.74 2.34
CA GLN A 280 -18.82 18.56 1.97
C GLN A 280 -18.59 18.61 0.45
N ILE A 281 -19.29 17.76 -0.31
CA ILE A 281 -19.09 17.62 -1.75
C ILE A 281 -20.42 17.93 -2.47
N HIS A 282 -20.36 18.89 -3.39
CA HIS A 282 -21.53 19.23 -4.22
C HIS A 282 -21.53 18.40 -5.51
N VAL A 283 -22.64 17.68 -5.78
CA VAL A 283 -22.77 16.86 -6.99
C VAL A 283 -24.09 17.09 -7.70
N TRP A 284 -24.03 17.18 -9.04
CA TRP A 284 -25.19 17.41 -9.88
C TRP A 284 -25.11 16.61 -11.19
N GLU A 285 -26.24 16.50 -11.88
CA GLU A 285 -26.31 15.88 -13.19
C GLU A 285 -25.94 16.90 -14.27
N ALA A 286 -24.96 16.56 -15.09
CA ALA A 286 -24.58 17.31 -16.28
C ALA A 286 -23.79 16.40 -17.24
N ASP A 287 -23.81 16.74 -18.52
CA ASP A 287 -22.91 16.23 -19.54
C ASP A 287 -21.75 17.22 -19.71
N ALA A 288 -20.53 16.70 -19.79
CA ALA A 288 -19.27 17.50 -19.78
C ALA A 288 -18.88 17.95 -21.20
#